data_6e1b967a567ca9d04ee411f2ba3b337d
#
_entry.id   6e1b967a567ca9d04ee411f2ba3b337d
#
_cell.length_a   1.000
_cell.length_b   1.000
_cell.length_c   1.000
_cell.angle_alpha   90.00
_cell.angle_beta   90.00
_cell.angle_gamma   90.00
#
_symmetry.space_group_name_H-M   'P 1'
#
loop_
_entity.id
_entity.type
_entity.pdbx_description
1 polymer ?
#
loop_
_entity_poly.entity_id
_entity_poly.type
_entity_poly.pdbx_seq_one_letter_code
_entity_poly.pdbx_strand_id
1 'polypeptide(L)'
;MKFFDYNKEDIRKTLSIAWPAMLESFFAAFAGLVDSLMVSSLGAYAVAAVGLTTQPKFIGLALFIAANVSISALVARRKGEGKREEANKIFATFLVFIIVAAIGMSILLVTLADPIIRLCGSEEATHDSAVLYFRIIMGGMIFNCIQMGINSAQRGAGNTKITMRTNLVSNTVNIVFNYLLIEGHFGFPALGIKGAALATVLGTVVSSIMSVASVWKKDNFVSIPLILEQKIKPCFDAFRNIIKVGYSVFAEQILLRVGFMATSLMAAAQGTQAMAAHQVGMNIMGLSFSFGDGLQATAVALIGYSLGANNPELAKKYGSICRFIGGCISVVLAGLYLVGGGWLYGMFFEEQAIVDIGIGIMRVIALIVVLQISQVIYMGCLRGAGDTLYTAIVSTISVTIMRTAGSFFFCYVMNWGIIGIWMGVVADQLSRLILGSVRFKKGKWMKIKI
;
A
#
# COMPACT_ATOMS: atom_id res chain seq x y z
N MET A 1 24.74 4.31 20.89
CA MET A 1 24.01 5.45 20.32
C MET A 1 23.03 5.91 21.39
N LYS A 2 23.27 7.08 22.02
CA LYS A 2 22.37 7.61 23.08
C LYS A 2 21.01 7.85 22.48
N PHE A 3 19.97 7.28 23.05
CA PHE A 3 18.57 7.23 22.52
C PHE A 3 17.84 8.58 22.51
N PHE A 4 18.46 9.69 22.94
CA PHE A 4 17.79 10.96 23.23
C PHE A 4 18.45 12.23 22.66
N ASP A 5 19.29 12.10 21.62
CA ASP A 5 19.94 13.29 21.02
C ASP A 5 19.22 13.72 19.71
N TYR A 6 17.87 13.69 19.74
CA TYR A 6 17.08 14.18 18.61
C TYR A 6 16.79 15.67 18.78
N ASN A 7 17.23 16.47 17.80
CA ASN A 7 16.84 17.88 17.75
C ASN A 7 15.33 17.99 17.55
N LYS A 8 14.66 18.86 18.33
CA LYS A 8 13.22 19.13 18.21
C LYS A 8 12.81 19.51 16.79
N GLU A 9 13.68 20.19 16.05
CA GLU A 9 13.44 20.59 14.67
C GLU A 9 13.34 19.39 13.72
N ASP A 10 14.21 18.38 13.84
CA ASP A 10 14.19 17.18 13.03
C ASP A 10 12.95 16.33 13.31
N ILE A 11 12.55 16.23 14.58
CA ILE A 11 11.29 15.56 14.96
C ILE A 11 10.10 16.30 14.36
N ARG A 12 10.04 17.63 14.50
CA ARG A 12 8.97 18.46 13.95
C ARG A 12 8.87 18.32 12.43
N LYS A 13 10.01 18.34 11.74
CA LYS A 13 10.09 18.15 10.29
C LYS A 13 9.59 16.76 9.89
N THR A 14 10.06 15.71 10.58
CA THR A 14 9.59 14.34 10.33
C THR A 14 8.08 14.21 10.56
N LEU A 15 7.57 14.72 11.68
CA LEU A 15 6.14 14.70 11.99
C LEU A 15 5.32 15.47 10.97
N SER A 16 5.79 16.62 10.48
CA SER A 16 5.06 17.43 9.50
C SER A 16 4.84 16.71 8.16
N ILE A 17 5.69 15.75 7.82
CA ILE A 17 5.56 14.90 6.64
C ILE A 17 4.82 13.60 6.96
N ALA A 18 5.06 13.04 8.15
CA ALA A 18 4.54 11.73 8.55
C ALA A 18 3.03 11.75 8.85
N TRP A 19 2.54 12.77 9.61
CA TRP A 19 1.13 12.76 10.01
C TRP A 19 0.16 12.80 8.81
N PRO A 20 0.40 13.61 7.73
CA PRO A 20 -0.50 13.56 6.59
C PRO A 20 -0.41 12.23 5.83
N ALA A 21 0.79 11.64 5.72
CA ALA A 21 0.98 10.35 5.07
C ALA A 21 0.31 9.20 5.84
N MET A 22 0.38 9.22 7.17
CA MET A 22 -0.32 8.24 8.02
C MET A 22 -1.84 8.37 7.91
N LEU A 23 -2.37 9.61 7.95
CA LEU A 23 -3.80 9.84 7.77
C LEU A 23 -4.27 9.45 6.37
N GLU A 24 -3.49 9.72 5.33
CA GLU A 24 -3.76 9.29 3.96
C GLU A 24 -3.98 7.78 3.90
N SER A 25 -3.01 7.00 4.41
CA SER A 25 -3.07 5.53 4.39
C SER A 25 -4.19 4.99 5.29
N PHE A 26 -4.42 5.60 6.46
CA PHE A 26 -5.50 5.22 7.35
C PHE A 26 -6.88 5.44 6.72
N PHE A 27 -7.14 6.61 6.14
CA PHE A 27 -8.42 6.89 5.48
C PHE A 27 -8.62 6.03 4.24
N ALA A 28 -7.56 5.67 3.50
CA ALA A 28 -7.65 4.74 2.39
C ALA A 28 -8.07 3.33 2.85
N ALA A 29 -7.48 2.82 3.94
CA ALA A 29 -7.85 1.53 4.52
C ALA A 29 -9.28 1.55 5.09
N PHE A 30 -9.65 2.62 5.79
CA PHE A 30 -10.99 2.81 6.33
C PHE A 30 -12.05 2.89 5.22
N ALA A 31 -11.78 3.65 4.16
CA ALA A 31 -12.69 3.74 3.02
C ALA A 31 -12.88 2.38 2.33
N GLY A 32 -11.84 1.55 2.24
CA GLY A 32 -11.95 0.19 1.73
C GLY A 32 -12.86 -0.71 2.59
N LEU A 33 -12.86 -0.53 3.92
CA LEU A 33 -13.81 -1.22 4.81
C LEU A 33 -15.24 -0.75 4.58
N VAL A 34 -15.46 0.57 4.49
CA VAL A 34 -16.79 1.14 4.22
C VAL A 34 -17.31 0.66 2.86
N ASP A 35 -16.47 0.66 1.83
CA ASP A 35 -16.81 0.16 0.50
C ASP A 35 -17.26 -1.32 0.55
N SER A 36 -16.53 -2.16 1.27
CA SER A 36 -16.87 -3.57 1.47
C SER A 36 -18.20 -3.75 2.22
N LEU A 37 -18.46 -2.92 3.24
CA LEU A 37 -19.74 -2.92 3.98
C LEU A 37 -20.90 -2.50 3.08
N MET A 38 -20.74 -1.46 2.26
CA MET A 38 -21.77 -1.00 1.34
C MET A 38 -22.07 -2.03 0.24
N VAL A 39 -21.06 -2.73 -0.27
CA VAL A 39 -21.27 -3.84 -1.22
C VAL A 39 -21.95 -5.03 -0.56
N SER A 40 -21.74 -5.26 0.74
CA SER A 40 -22.35 -6.38 1.45
C SER A 40 -23.88 -6.24 1.61
N SER A 41 -24.44 -5.02 1.52
CA SER A 41 -25.89 -4.80 1.51
C SER A 41 -26.58 -5.45 0.29
N LEU A 42 -25.84 -5.67 -0.81
CA LEU A 42 -26.33 -6.37 -2.00
C LEU A 42 -26.41 -7.90 -1.84
N GLY A 43 -25.84 -8.44 -0.74
CA GLY A 43 -25.81 -9.88 -0.47
C GLY A 43 -24.45 -10.54 -0.72
N ALA A 44 -24.36 -11.79 -0.30
CA ALA A 44 -23.10 -12.55 -0.34
C ALA A 44 -22.52 -12.72 -1.75
N TYR A 45 -23.39 -12.81 -2.78
CA TYR A 45 -22.94 -12.93 -4.17
C TYR A 45 -22.13 -11.72 -4.64
N ALA A 46 -22.51 -10.51 -4.19
CA ALA A 46 -21.84 -9.27 -4.57
C ALA A 46 -20.46 -9.17 -3.92
N VAL A 47 -20.36 -9.55 -2.65
CA VAL A 47 -19.07 -9.60 -1.94
C VAL A 47 -18.14 -10.63 -2.58
N ALA A 48 -18.66 -11.81 -2.95
CA ALA A 48 -17.89 -12.83 -3.65
C ALA A 48 -17.40 -12.34 -5.02
N ALA A 49 -18.29 -11.72 -5.81
CA ALA A 49 -17.95 -11.17 -7.13
C ALA A 49 -16.84 -10.11 -7.04
N VAL A 50 -16.93 -9.16 -6.12
CA VAL A 50 -15.88 -8.13 -5.89
C VAL A 50 -14.59 -8.78 -5.38
N GLY A 51 -14.69 -9.75 -4.47
CA GLY A 51 -13.56 -10.49 -3.93
C GLY A 51 -12.71 -11.18 -5.00
N LEU A 52 -13.37 -11.85 -5.98
CA LEU A 52 -12.71 -12.51 -7.11
C LEU A 52 -11.85 -11.55 -7.95
N THR A 53 -12.22 -10.27 -8.02
CA THR A 53 -11.48 -9.27 -8.81
C THR A 53 -10.25 -8.73 -8.09
N THR A 54 -10.11 -8.95 -6.78
CA THR A 54 -9.09 -8.32 -5.95
C THR A 54 -7.68 -8.72 -6.36
N GLN A 55 -7.41 -10.01 -6.53
CA GLN A 55 -6.07 -10.49 -6.88
C GLN A 55 -5.65 -10.07 -8.31
N PRO A 56 -6.48 -10.26 -9.34
CA PRO A 56 -6.17 -9.79 -10.69
C PRO A 56 -5.93 -8.28 -10.76
N LYS A 57 -6.72 -7.49 -10.03
CA LYS A 57 -6.53 -6.03 -9.91
C LYS A 57 -5.14 -5.68 -9.36
N PHE A 58 -4.71 -6.32 -8.28
CA PHE A 58 -3.39 -6.05 -7.71
C PHE A 58 -2.24 -6.51 -8.61
N ILE A 59 -2.40 -7.62 -9.35
CA ILE A 59 -1.42 -8.06 -10.34
C ILE A 59 -1.30 -7.01 -11.45
N GLY A 60 -2.42 -6.51 -11.97
CA GLY A 60 -2.44 -5.44 -12.96
C GLY A 60 -1.80 -4.14 -12.46
N LEU A 61 -1.95 -3.82 -11.17
CA LEU A 61 -1.36 -2.63 -10.55
C LEU A 61 0.10 -2.80 -10.13
N ALA A 62 0.66 -4.01 -10.13
CA ALA A 62 2.01 -4.28 -9.64
C ALA A 62 3.09 -3.44 -10.33
N LEU A 63 2.98 -3.26 -11.65
CA LEU A 63 3.87 -2.42 -12.44
C LEU A 63 3.84 -0.96 -11.97
N PHE A 64 2.65 -0.45 -11.71
CA PHE A 64 2.43 0.94 -11.30
C PHE A 64 2.88 1.17 -9.87
N ILE A 65 2.65 0.22 -8.96
CA ILE A 65 3.16 0.27 -7.58
C ILE A 65 4.69 0.34 -7.59
N ALA A 66 5.35 -0.46 -8.41
CA ALA A 66 6.80 -0.46 -8.55
C ALA A 66 7.32 0.88 -9.11
N ALA A 67 6.69 1.39 -10.15
CA ALA A 67 7.01 2.69 -10.75
C ALA A 67 6.81 3.85 -9.76
N ASN A 68 5.79 3.77 -8.90
CA ASN A 68 5.50 4.76 -7.86
C ASN A 68 6.57 4.80 -6.77
N VAL A 69 7.11 3.65 -6.36
CA VAL A 69 8.25 3.58 -5.44
C VAL A 69 9.48 4.24 -6.08
N SER A 70 9.71 3.96 -7.37
CA SER A 70 10.83 4.52 -8.13
C SER A 70 10.78 6.04 -8.22
N ILE A 71 9.64 6.59 -8.65
CA ILE A 71 9.51 8.05 -8.83
C ILE A 71 9.64 8.78 -7.49
N SER A 72 9.09 8.24 -6.40
CA SER A 72 9.21 8.83 -5.08
C SER A 72 10.67 8.91 -4.62
N ALA A 73 11.43 7.83 -4.77
CA ALA A 73 12.86 7.77 -4.38
C ALA A 73 13.73 8.70 -5.25
N LEU A 74 13.52 8.68 -6.58
CA LEU A 74 14.28 9.49 -7.53
C LEU A 74 14.03 10.99 -7.34
N VAL A 75 12.77 11.41 -7.20
CA VAL A 75 12.41 12.82 -6.95
C VAL A 75 12.98 13.30 -5.62
N ALA A 76 12.88 12.48 -4.55
CA ALA A 76 13.44 12.81 -3.25
C ALA A 76 14.96 13.02 -3.33
N ARG A 77 15.65 12.16 -4.08
CA ARG A 77 17.11 12.25 -4.30
C ARG A 77 17.49 13.54 -5.05
N ARG A 78 16.83 13.83 -6.18
CA ARG A 78 17.09 15.05 -6.96
C ARG A 78 16.73 16.32 -6.19
N LYS A 79 15.73 16.26 -5.34
CA LYS A 79 15.40 17.38 -4.44
C LYS A 79 16.53 17.66 -3.44
N GLY A 80 17.13 16.61 -2.87
CA GLY A 80 18.28 16.74 -1.97
C GLY A 80 19.52 17.31 -2.66
N GLU A 81 19.72 16.96 -3.94
CA GLU A 81 20.80 17.48 -4.79
C GLU A 81 20.56 18.93 -5.27
N GLY A 82 19.36 19.49 -5.04
CA GLY A 82 18.97 20.80 -5.57
C GLY A 82 18.69 20.83 -7.09
N LYS A 83 18.64 19.66 -7.74
CA LYS A 83 18.53 19.52 -9.20
C LYS A 83 17.06 19.46 -9.64
N ARG A 84 16.39 20.59 -9.62
CA ARG A 84 14.97 20.70 -9.96
C ARG A 84 14.67 20.29 -11.41
N GLU A 85 15.53 20.68 -12.36
CA GLU A 85 15.34 20.35 -13.78
C GLU A 85 15.42 18.82 -14.02
N GLU A 86 16.43 18.15 -13.45
CA GLU A 86 16.56 16.69 -13.55
C GLU A 86 15.33 15.96 -12.94
N ALA A 87 14.81 16.46 -11.80
CA ALA A 87 13.62 15.90 -11.20
C ALA A 87 12.40 16.04 -12.14
N ASN A 88 12.24 17.18 -12.80
CA ASN A 88 11.14 17.41 -13.75
C ASN A 88 11.32 16.58 -15.04
N LYS A 89 12.55 16.32 -15.47
CA LYS A 89 12.84 15.41 -16.59
C LYS A 89 12.46 13.96 -16.26
N ILE A 90 12.79 13.50 -15.05
CA ILE A 90 12.37 12.18 -14.57
C ILE A 90 10.83 12.11 -14.46
N PHE A 91 10.20 13.15 -13.93
CA PHE A 91 8.76 13.22 -13.78
C PHE A 91 8.02 13.23 -15.13
N ALA A 92 8.50 14.01 -16.12
CA ALA A 92 7.93 14.01 -17.47
C ALA A 92 8.03 12.63 -18.13
N THR A 93 9.20 11.99 -18.03
CA THR A 93 9.42 10.62 -18.55
C THR A 93 8.49 9.61 -17.86
N PHE A 94 8.35 9.73 -16.55
CA PHE A 94 7.47 8.89 -15.75
C PHE A 94 6.01 9.06 -16.13
N LEU A 95 5.51 10.31 -16.33
CA LEU A 95 4.12 10.56 -16.73
C LEU A 95 3.80 9.92 -18.08
N VAL A 96 4.68 10.07 -19.08
CA VAL A 96 4.48 9.44 -20.38
C VAL A 96 4.45 7.92 -20.24
N PHE A 97 5.40 7.34 -19.49
CA PHE A 97 5.43 5.90 -19.24
C PHE A 97 4.13 5.40 -18.58
N ILE A 98 3.69 6.06 -17.49
CA ILE A 98 2.49 5.66 -16.75
C ILE A 98 1.23 5.73 -17.63
N ILE A 99 1.08 6.78 -18.43
CA ILE A 99 -0.09 6.95 -19.31
C ILE A 99 -0.11 5.85 -20.37
N VAL A 100 1.01 5.63 -21.06
CA VAL A 100 1.10 4.61 -22.11
C VAL A 100 0.89 3.21 -21.53
N ALA A 101 1.56 2.90 -20.41
CA ALA A 101 1.42 1.62 -19.73
C ALA A 101 0.00 1.40 -19.19
N ALA A 102 -0.65 2.44 -18.64
CA ALA A 102 -2.01 2.34 -18.13
C ALA A 102 -3.04 2.11 -19.23
N ILE A 103 -2.90 2.78 -20.38
CA ILE A 103 -3.77 2.54 -21.54
C ILE A 103 -3.59 1.10 -22.01
N GLY A 104 -2.36 0.64 -22.24
CA GLY A 104 -2.08 -0.72 -22.70
C GLY A 104 -2.58 -1.78 -21.72
N MET A 105 -2.32 -1.61 -20.44
CA MET A 105 -2.77 -2.55 -19.39
C MET A 105 -4.30 -2.52 -19.24
N SER A 106 -4.94 -1.35 -19.33
CA SER A 106 -6.40 -1.21 -19.27
C SER A 106 -7.05 -1.98 -20.43
N ILE A 107 -6.58 -1.77 -21.66
CA ILE A 107 -7.08 -2.50 -22.83
C ILE A 107 -6.89 -4.01 -22.64
N LEU A 108 -5.70 -4.45 -22.23
CA LEU A 108 -5.39 -5.86 -22.00
C LEU A 108 -6.32 -6.50 -20.97
N LEU A 109 -6.46 -5.86 -19.79
CA LEU A 109 -7.25 -6.42 -18.69
C LEU A 109 -8.77 -6.35 -18.94
N VAL A 110 -9.24 -5.33 -19.65
CA VAL A 110 -10.67 -5.23 -20.03
C VAL A 110 -11.03 -6.29 -21.10
N THR A 111 -10.17 -6.51 -22.09
CA THR A 111 -10.40 -7.54 -23.13
C THR A 111 -10.30 -8.95 -22.58
N LEU A 112 -9.36 -9.21 -21.66
CA LEU A 112 -9.15 -10.51 -21.04
C LEU A 112 -9.93 -10.69 -19.71
N ALA A 113 -10.89 -9.83 -19.41
CA ALA A 113 -11.62 -9.86 -18.14
C ALA A 113 -12.34 -11.21 -17.92
N ASP A 114 -13.04 -11.72 -18.94
CA ASP A 114 -13.75 -13.00 -18.85
C ASP A 114 -12.81 -14.19 -18.53
N PRO A 115 -11.77 -14.49 -19.33
CA PRO A 115 -10.87 -15.60 -19.02
C PRO A 115 -10.11 -15.40 -17.69
N ILE A 116 -9.75 -14.18 -17.31
CA ILE A 116 -9.08 -13.92 -16.04
C ILE A 116 -9.99 -14.27 -14.86
N ILE A 117 -11.26 -13.83 -14.88
CA ILE A 117 -12.20 -14.08 -13.81
C ILE A 117 -12.57 -15.57 -13.74
N ARG A 118 -12.67 -16.27 -14.88
CA ARG A 118 -12.83 -17.74 -14.91
C ARG A 118 -11.65 -18.46 -14.26
N LEU A 119 -10.42 -18.04 -14.54
CA LEU A 119 -9.22 -18.59 -13.90
C LEU A 119 -9.18 -18.36 -12.38
N CYS A 120 -9.85 -17.31 -11.89
CA CYS A 120 -10.00 -17.05 -10.47
C CYS A 120 -11.07 -17.93 -9.78
N GLY A 121 -11.72 -18.85 -10.51
CA GLY A 121 -12.69 -19.77 -9.93
C GLY A 121 -14.10 -19.19 -9.78
N SER A 122 -14.51 -18.30 -10.68
CA SER A 122 -15.87 -17.75 -10.64
C SER A 122 -16.92 -18.82 -10.97
N GLU A 123 -18.00 -18.85 -10.18
CA GLU A 123 -19.20 -19.64 -10.43
C GLU A 123 -20.15 -18.86 -11.36
N GLU A 124 -21.05 -19.56 -12.07
CA GLU A 124 -22.02 -18.93 -13.00
C GLU A 124 -22.81 -17.80 -12.35
N ALA A 125 -23.23 -17.97 -11.10
CA ALA A 125 -24.00 -16.96 -10.36
C ALA A 125 -23.24 -15.64 -10.07
N THR A 126 -21.91 -15.66 -10.02
CA THR A 126 -21.07 -14.50 -9.67
C THR A 126 -20.26 -13.98 -10.85
N HIS A 127 -20.13 -14.79 -11.93
CA HIS A 127 -19.20 -14.53 -13.02
C HIS A 127 -19.47 -13.20 -13.73
N ASP A 128 -20.69 -13.00 -14.22
CA ASP A 128 -21.08 -11.81 -14.98
C ASP A 128 -20.90 -10.52 -14.18
N SER A 129 -21.28 -10.57 -12.90
CA SER A 129 -21.12 -9.44 -11.99
C SER A 129 -19.65 -9.13 -11.72
N ALA A 130 -18.81 -10.15 -11.55
CA ALA A 130 -17.37 -10.00 -11.34
C ALA A 130 -16.68 -9.45 -12.61
N VAL A 131 -17.02 -9.97 -13.79
CA VAL A 131 -16.49 -9.49 -15.07
C VAL A 131 -16.88 -8.03 -15.32
N LEU A 132 -18.16 -7.68 -15.06
CA LEU A 132 -18.64 -6.31 -15.22
C LEU A 132 -17.90 -5.34 -14.28
N TYR A 133 -17.80 -5.69 -13.00
CA TYR A 133 -17.08 -4.91 -12.00
C TYR A 133 -15.60 -4.73 -12.39
N PHE A 134 -14.94 -5.81 -12.77
CA PHE A 134 -13.53 -5.80 -13.17
C PHE A 134 -13.30 -4.94 -14.42
N ARG A 135 -14.17 -5.04 -15.44
CA ARG A 135 -14.07 -4.21 -16.66
C ARG A 135 -14.19 -2.72 -16.36
N ILE A 136 -15.10 -2.31 -15.48
CA ILE A 136 -15.28 -0.91 -15.11
C ILE A 136 -14.06 -0.40 -14.35
N ILE A 137 -13.59 -1.13 -13.35
CA ILE A 137 -12.43 -0.73 -12.54
C ILE A 137 -11.16 -0.67 -13.39
N MET A 138 -10.91 -1.67 -14.23
CA MET A 138 -9.73 -1.70 -15.10
C MET A 138 -9.84 -0.70 -16.25
N GLY A 139 -11.04 -0.41 -16.75
CA GLY A 139 -11.28 0.66 -17.72
C GLY A 139 -10.95 2.04 -17.17
N GLY A 140 -11.27 2.28 -15.88
CA GLY A 140 -10.92 3.51 -15.16
C GLY A 140 -9.49 3.57 -14.61
N MET A 141 -8.68 2.52 -14.78
CA MET A 141 -7.36 2.39 -14.16
C MET A 141 -6.39 3.53 -14.50
N ILE A 142 -6.51 4.15 -15.68
CA ILE A 142 -5.67 5.26 -16.09
C ILE A 142 -5.72 6.42 -15.09
N PHE A 143 -6.90 6.79 -14.59
CA PHE A 143 -7.06 7.87 -13.62
C PHE A 143 -6.40 7.53 -12.30
N ASN A 144 -6.55 6.27 -11.85
CA ASN A 144 -5.89 5.78 -10.64
C ASN A 144 -4.36 5.82 -10.78
N CYS A 145 -3.81 5.38 -11.91
CA CYS A 145 -2.37 5.37 -12.15
C CYS A 145 -1.79 6.79 -12.22
N ILE A 146 -2.47 7.74 -12.86
CA ILE A 146 -2.06 9.16 -12.91
C ILE A 146 -2.06 9.75 -11.50
N GLN A 147 -3.14 9.58 -10.74
CA GLN A 147 -3.24 10.05 -9.36
C GLN A 147 -2.11 9.47 -8.48
N MET A 148 -1.96 8.15 -8.46
CA MET A 148 -0.94 7.46 -7.67
C MET A 148 0.48 7.92 -8.03
N GLY A 149 0.75 8.10 -9.33
CA GLY A 149 2.04 8.53 -9.84
C GLY A 149 2.39 9.96 -9.43
N ILE A 150 1.48 10.90 -9.63
CA ILE A 150 1.67 12.30 -9.22
C ILE A 150 1.81 12.40 -7.70
N ASN A 151 0.95 11.72 -6.95
CA ASN A 151 1.02 11.70 -5.49
C ASN A 151 2.35 11.12 -5.00
N SER A 152 2.89 10.09 -5.65
CA SER A 152 4.19 9.51 -5.31
C SER A 152 5.35 10.48 -5.59
N ALA A 153 5.30 11.23 -6.70
CA ALA A 153 6.27 12.30 -6.98
C ALA A 153 6.19 13.43 -5.93
N GLN A 154 4.97 13.85 -5.55
CA GLN A 154 4.74 14.85 -4.51
C GLN A 154 5.23 14.37 -3.13
N ARG A 155 5.00 13.11 -2.76
CA ARG A 155 5.56 12.51 -1.54
C ARG A 155 7.09 12.54 -1.56
N GLY A 156 7.71 12.14 -2.67
CA GLY A 156 9.16 12.24 -2.85
C GLY A 156 9.67 13.67 -2.71
N ALA A 157 8.91 14.65 -3.20
CA ALA A 157 9.18 16.07 -2.98
C ALA A 157 8.87 16.55 -1.54
N GLY A 158 8.39 15.68 -0.63
CA GLY A 158 8.04 16.02 0.76
C GLY A 158 6.69 16.72 0.93
N ASN A 159 5.85 16.77 -0.11
CA ASN A 159 4.55 17.42 -0.08
C ASN A 159 3.41 16.42 0.16
N THR A 160 3.41 15.81 1.33
CA THR A 160 2.44 14.78 1.73
C THR A 160 1.04 15.33 2.02
N LYS A 161 0.90 16.64 2.32
CA LYS A 161 -0.40 17.27 2.55
C LYS A 161 -1.29 17.28 1.31
N ILE A 162 -0.71 17.45 0.13
CA ILE A 162 -1.47 17.39 -1.14
C ILE A 162 -1.98 15.98 -1.35
N THR A 163 -1.13 14.98 -1.17
CA THR A 163 -1.51 13.58 -1.37
C THR A 163 -2.60 13.13 -0.40
N MET A 164 -2.51 13.53 0.85
CA MET A 164 -3.57 13.31 1.84
C MET A 164 -4.91 13.93 1.39
N ARG A 165 -4.90 15.20 0.94
CA ARG A 165 -6.13 15.89 0.51
C ARG A 165 -6.76 15.21 -0.71
N THR A 166 -5.97 14.86 -1.72
CA THR A 166 -6.47 14.20 -2.93
C THR A 166 -7.08 12.84 -2.62
N ASN A 167 -6.44 12.03 -1.76
CA ASN A 167 -6.97 10.74 -1.36
C ASN A 167 -8.21 10.86 -0.46
N LEU A 168 -8.23 11.82 0.46
CA LEU A 168 -9.41 12.07 1.31
C LEU A 168 -10.63 12.43 0.46
N VAL A 169 -10.47 13.35 -0.51
CA VAL A 169 -11.56 13.72 -1.42
C VAL A 169 -11.97 12.53 -2.29
N SER A 170 -11.02 11.75 -2.81
CA SER A 170 -11.31 10.52 -3.58
C SER A 170 -12.20 9.56 -2.79
N ASN A 171 -11.80 9.26 -1.56
CA ASN A 171 -12.53 8.34 -0.69
C ASN A 171 -13.91 8.89 -0.30
N THR A 172 -14.02 10.19 -0.04
CA THR A 172 -15.31 10.84 0.26
C THR A 172 -16.24 10.76 -0.95
N VAL A 173 -15.74 11.08 -2.15
CA VAL A 173 -16.51 10.97 -3.40
C VAL A 173 -16.95 9.51 -3.62
N ASN A 174 -16.05 8.56 -3.45
CA ASN A 174 -16.37 7.14 -3.58
C ASN A 174 -17.49 6.72 -2.62
N ILE A 175 -17.41 7.06 -1.33
CA ILE A 175 -18.42 6.72 -0.33
C ILE A 175 -19.78 7.38 -0.67
N VAL A 176 -19.78 8.66 -1.04
CA VAL A 176 -21.00 9.37 -1.42
C VAL A 176 -21.66 8.75 -2.66
N PHE A 177 -20.88 8.47 -3.71
CA PHE A 177 -21.41 7.84 -4.91
C PHE A 177 -21.77 6.37 -4.73
N ASN A 178 -21.12 5.64 -3.82
CA ASN A 178 -21.55 4.31 -3.41
C ASN A 178 -22.97 4.38 -2.83
N TYR A 179 -23.21 5.30 -1.89
CA TYR A 179 -24.54 5.49 -1.28
C TYR A 179 -25.60 5.87 -2.32
N LEU A 180 -25.27 6.69 -3.30
CA LEU A 180 -26.20 7.13 -4.34
C LEU A 180 -26.46 6.04 -5.39
N LEU A 181 -25.43 5.28 -5.81
CA LEU A 181 -25.52 4.40 -6.99
C LEU A 181 -25.73 2.92 -6.66
N ILE A 182 -25.39 2.45 -5.46
CA ILE A 182 -25.61 1.05 -5.09
C ILE A 182 -27.09 0.79 -4.90
N GLU A 183 -27.76 1.56 -4.07
CA GLU A 183 -29.18 1.38 -3.69
C GLU A 183 -30.13 2.36 -4.36
N GLY A 184 -29.61 3.38 -5.06
CA GLY A 184 -30.42 4.33 -5.82
C GLY A 184 -31.08 5.42 -4.97
N HIS A 185 -30.36 5.99 -4.02
CA HIS A 185 -30.88 7.07 -3.18
C HIS A 185 -31.01 8.40 -3.93
N PHE A 186 -31.90 9.28 -3.47
CA PHE A 186 -32.14 10.63 -4.03
C PHE A 186 -32.49 10.68 -5.53
N GLY A 187 -33.16 9.64 -6.05
CA GLY A 187 -33.59 9.58 -7.45
C GLY A 187 -32.53 9.07 -8.42
N PHE A 188 -31.36 8.66 -7.94
CA PHE A 188 -30.39 7.96 -8.76
C PHE A 188 -30.80 6.51 -9.03
N PRO A 189 -30.41 5.91 -10.16
CA PRO A 189 -30.74 4.52 -10.45
C PRO A 189 -29.99 3.56 -9.51
N ALA A 190 -30.66 2.55 -8.99
CA ALA A 190 -30.04 1.46 -8.24
C ALA A 190 -29.24 0.55 -9.18
N LEU A 191 -27.93 0.74 -9.23
CA LEU A 191 -27.02 0.05 -10.14
C LEU A 191 -26.31 -1.15 -9.48
N GLY A 192 -26.49 -1.38 -8.19
CA GLY A 192 -25.86 -2.48 -7.45
C GLY A 192 -24.34 -2.50 -7.59
N ILE A 193 -23.76 -3.65 -7.95
CA ILE A 193 -22.30 -3.85 -8.14
C ILE A 193 -21.72 -2.90 -9.19
N LYS A 194 -22.46 -2.62 -10.28
CA LYS A 194 -22.05 -1.64 -11.28
C LYS A 194 -21.92 -0.25 -10.68
N GLY A 195 -22.84 0.13 -9.76
CA GLY A 195 -22.79 1.37 -9.00
C GLY A 195 -21.53 1.49 -8.16
N ALA A 196 -21.15 0.44 -7.44
CA ALA A 196 -19.92 0.40 -6.64
C ALA A 196 -18.65 0.58 -7.50
N ALA A 197 -18.59 -0.09 -8.67
CA ALA A 197 -17.47 0.07 -9.59
C ALA A 197 -17.37 1.51 -10.13
N LEU A 198 -18.51 2.09 -10.55
CA LEU A 198 -18.56 3.48 -11.06
C LEU A 198 -18.20 4.49 -9.97
N ALA A 199 -18.68 4.32 -8.75
CA ALA A 199 -18.33 5.20 -7.62
C ALA A 199 -16.82 5.21 -7.35
N THR A 200 -16.18 4.05 -7.40
CA THR A 200 -14.73 3.92 -7.26
C THR A 200 -14.00 4.66 -8.38
N VAL A 201 -14.42 4.49 -9.63
CA VAL A 201 -13.82 5.19 -10.77
C VAL A 201 -14.05 6.69 -10.67
N LEU A 202 -15.24 7.16 -10.30
CA LEU A 202 -15.53 8.59 -10.12
C LEU A 202 -14.63 9.21 -9.04
N GLY A 203 -14.43 8.53 -7.91
CA GLY A 203 -13.49 8.95 -6.88
C GLY A 203 -12.06 9.11 -7.42
N THR A 204 -11.59 8.16 -8.23
CA THR A 204 -10.25 8.24 -8.84
C THR A 204 -10.15 9.31 -9.93
N VAL A 205 -11.20 9.58 -10.70
CA VAL A 205 -11.27 10.68 -11.67
C VAL A 205 -11.11 12.03 -10.97
N VAL A 206 -11.91 12.29 -9.93
CA VAL A 206 -11.85 13.54 -9.16
C VAL A 206 -10.46 13.74 -8.56
N SER A 207 -9.91 12.70 -7.93
CA SER A 207 -8.58 12.80 -7.34
C SER A 207 -7.46 12.92 -8.37
N SER A 208 -7.61 12.32 -9.56
CA SER A 208 -6.68 12.50 -10.68
C SER A 208 -6.65 13.95 -11.14
N ILE A 209 -7.81 14.57 -11.32
CA ILE A 209 -7.93 16.00 -11.66
C ILE A 209 -7.26 16.88 -10.59
N MET A 210 -7.53 16.62 -9.31
CA MET A 210 -6.89 17.34 -8.21
C MET A 210 -5.37 17.14 -8.17
N SER A 211 -4.89 15.93 -8.43
CA SER A 211 -3.46 15.63 -8.47
C SER A 211 -2.77 16.36 -9.62
N VAL A 212 -3.37 16.38 -10.81
CA VAL A 212 -2.87 17.16 -11.96
C VAL A 212 -2.87 18.65 -11.63
N ALA A 213 -3.95 19.19 -11.08
CA ALA A 213 -4.04 20.59 -10.67
C ALA A 213 -2.97 20.96 -9.62
N SER A 214 -2.59 20.00 -8.76
CA SER A 214 -1.55 20.23 -7.76
C SER A 214 -0.17 20.46 -8.35
N VAL A 215 0.17 19.83 -9.48
CA VAL A 215 1.46 19.99 -10.16
C VAL A 215 1.42 21.09 -11.25
N TRP A 216 0.27 21.75 -11.42
CA TRP A 216 0.14 22.91 -12.32
C TRP A 216 0.69 24.21 -11.73
N LYS A 217 1.09 24.21 -10.46
CA LYS A 217 1.70 25.36 -9.79
C LYS A 217 3.20 25.42 -10.07
N LYS A 218 3.69 26.59 -10.54
CA LYS A 218 5.12 26.80 -10.85
C LYS A 218 6.05 26.64 -9.66
N ASP A 219 5.58 27.00 -8.46
CA ASP A 219 6.39 26.98 -7.23
C ASP A 219 6.68 25.57 -6.70
N ASN A 220 5.92 24.57 -7.15
CA ASN A 220 6.14 23.20 -6.75
C ASN A 220 7.45 22.66 -7.33
N PHE A 221 8.14 21.81 -6.58
CA PHE A 221 9.41 21.22 -7.02
C PHE A 221 9.23 20.40 -8.30
N VAL A 222 8.15 19.64 -8.41
CA VAL A 222 7.67 18.96 -9.63
C VAL A 222 6.52 19.79 -10.21
N SER A 223 6.66 20.25 -11.46
CA SER A 223 5.74 21.24 -12.04
C SER A 223 5.57 21.03 -13.55
N ILE A 224 4.32 20.87 -14.01
CA ILE A 224 3.99 20.76 -15.44
C ILE A 224 4.31 22.07 -16.19
N PRO A 225 3.97 23.28 -15.69
CA PRO A 225 4.36 24.52 -16.34
C PRO A 225 5.85 24.64 -16.59
N LEU A 226 6.69 24.22 -15.64
CA LEU A 226 8.14 24.24 -15.81
C LEU A 226 8.58 23.31 -16.96
N ILE A 227 7.98 22.12 -17.04
CA ILE A 227 8.26 21.14 -18.11
C ILE A 227 7.91 21.73 -19.48
N LEU A 228 6.79 22.43 -19.59
CA LEU A 228 6.33 23.07 -20.84
C LEU A 228 7.18 24.28 -21.22
N GLU A 229 7.50 25.16 -20.27
CA GLU A 229 8.30 26.37 -20.52
C GLU A 229 9.74 26.04 -20.91
N GLN A 230 10.37 25.11 -20.22
CA GLN A 230 11.74 24.67 -20.52
C GLN A 230 11.82 23.64 -21.64
N LYS A 231 10.66 23.26 -22.22
CA LYS A 231 10.56 22.23 -23.27
C LYS A 231 11.29 20.94 -22.89
N ILE A 232 11.15 20.53 -21.60
CA ILE A 232 11.79 19.33 -21.05
C ILE A 232 11.19 18.11 -21.74
N LYS A 233 12.03 17.37 -22.48
CA LYS A 233 11.63 16.15 -23.19
C LYS A 233 11.86 14.92 -22.32
N PRO A 234 10.97 13.92 -22.39
CA PRO A 234 11.23 12.59 -21.85
C PRO A 234 12.56 12.04 -22.41
N CYS A 235 13.35 11.35 -21.58
CA CYS A 235 14.60 10.77 -22.03
C CYS A 235 14.77 9.32 -21.56
N PHE A 236 15.53 8.57 -22.36
CA PHE A 236 15.76 7.15 -22.12
C PHE A 236 16.54 6.88 -20.81
N ASP A 237 17.48 7.75 -20.44
CA ASP A 237 18.26 7.59 -19.20
C ASP A 237 17.36 7.70 -17.95
N ALA A 238 16.40 8.66 -17.96
CA ALA A 238 15.41 8.76 -16.88
C ALA A 238 14.51 7.52 -16.81
N PHE A 239 14.06 7.01 -17.96
CA PHE A 239 13.31 5.76 -18.04
C PHE A 239 14.13 4.57 -17.50
N ARG A 240 15.39 4.43 -17.91
CA ARG A 240 16.28 3.38 -17.40
C ARG A 240 16.44 3.43 -15.88
N ASN A 241 16.54 4.64 -15.30
CA ASN A 241 16.63 4.81 -13.85
C ASN A 241 15.32 4.39 -13.14
N ILE A 242 14.17 4.72 -13.71
CA ILE A 242 12.86 4.28 -13.18
C ILE A 242 12.77 2.75 -13.17
N ILE A 243 13.13 2.10 -14.28
CA ILE A 243 13.13 0.64 -14.38
C ILE A 243 14.16 0.02 -13.42
N LYS A 244 15.37 0.57 -13.33
CA LYS A 244 16.44 0.06 -12.45
C LYS A 244 16.03 0.02 -10.98
N VAL A 245 15.26 1.00 -10.53
CA VAL A 245 14.74 1.04 -9.14
C VAL A 245 13.49 0.18 -9.00
N GLY A 246 12.64 0.12 -10.04
CA GLY A 246 11.31 -0.49 -9.97
C GLY A 246 11.25 -1.99 -10.25
N TYR A 247 12.15 -2.55 -11.07
CA TYR A 247 12.03 -3.95 -11.51
C TYR A 247 11.99 -4.95 -10.35
N SER A 248 12.78 -4.72 -9.33
CA SER A 248 12.83 -5.57 -8.15
C SER A 248 11.55 -5.47 -7.31
N VAL A 249 10.98 -4.26 -7.21
CA VAL A 249 9.70 -4.03 -6.52
C VAL A 249 8.54 -4.67 -7.31
N PHE A 250 8.60 -4.64 -8.64
CA PHE A 250 7.61 -5.32 -9.48
C PHE A 250 7.60 -6.83 -9.24
N ALA A 251 8.77 -7.46 -9.28
CA ALA A 251 8.91 -8.89 -8.98
C ALA A 251 8.44 -9.22 -7.54
N GLU A 252 8.81 -8.38 -6.57
CA GLU A 252 8.35 -8.48 -5.18
C GLU A 252 6.81 -8.50 -5.12
N GLN A 253 6.11 -7.56 -5.77
CA GLN A 253 4.65 -7.46 -5.72
C GLN A 253 3.95 -8.73 -6.23
N ILE A 254 4.48 -9.39 -7.25
CA ILE A 254 3.93 -10.65 -7.76
C ILE A 254 4.20 -11.79 -6.79
N LEU A 255 5.44 -11.94 -6.32
CA LEU A 255 5.84 -13.06 -5.46
C LEU A 255 5.18 -13.01 -4.07
N LEU A 256 4.91 -11.81 -3.54
CA LEU A 256 4.16 -11.66 -2.29
C LEU A 256 2.76 -12.28 -2.36
N ARG A 257 2.11 -12.28 -3.53
CA ARG A 257 0.77 -12.86 -3.71
C ARG A 257 0.77 -14.37 -3.48
N VAL A 258 1.86 -15.05 -3.83
CA VAL A 258 2.01 -16.49 -3.60
C VAL A 258 1.97 -16.80 -2.09
N GLY A 259 2.72 -16.07 -1.28
CA GLY A 259 2.75 -16.27 0.17
C GLY A 259 1.42 -15.93 0.86
N PHE A 260 0.75 -14.86 0.44
CA PHE A 260 -0.59 -14.52 0.95
C PHE A 260 -1.63 -15.58 0.58
N MET A 261 -1.59 -16.09 -0.67
CA MET A 261 -2.51 -17.12 -1.12
C MET A 261 -2.32 -18.43 -0.35
N ALA A 262 -1.07 -18.84 -0.14
CA ALA A 262 -0.76 -20.05 0.62
C ALA A 262 -1.31 -20.01 2.06
N THR A 263 -1.14 -18.87 2.77
CA THR A 263 -1.69 -18.71 4.12
C THR A 263 -3.22 -18.68 4.15
N SER A 264 -3.86 -18.07 3.15
CA SER A 264 -5.33 -18.06 3.05
C SER A 264 -5.89 -19.46 2.80
N LEU A 265 -5.24 -20.27 1.95
CA LEU A 265 -5.62 -21.66 1.71
C LEU A 265 -5.48 -22.51 2.97
N MET A 266 -4.38 -22.36 3.73
CA MET A 266 -4.20 -23.04 5.01
C MET A 266 -5.26 -22.62 6.04
N ALA A 267 -5.65 -21.34 6.08
CA ALA A 267 -6.71 -20.85 6.97
C ALA A 267 -8.08 -21.42 6.59
N ALA A 268 -8.40 -21.52 5.30
CA ALA A 268 -9.63 -22.13 4.81
C ALA A 268 -9.72 -23.62 5.18
N ALA A 269 -8.58 -24.34 5.15
CA ALA A 269 -8.51 -25.75 5.56
C ALA A 269 -8.77 -25.98 7.06
N GLN A 270 -8.70 -24.93 7.92
CA GLN A 270 -9.03 -25.02 9.35
C GLN A 270 -10.54 -24.89 9.64
N GLY A 271 -11.36 -24.74 8.62
CA GLY A 271 -12.81 -24.64 8.73
C GLY A 271 -13.36 -23.22 8.62
N THR A 272 -14.68 -23.12 8.47
CA THR A 272 -15.39 -21.86 8.16
C THR A 272 -15.24 -20.83 9.26
N GLN A 273 -15.36 -21.22 10.54
CA GLN A 273 -15.24 -20.30 11.68
C GLN A 273 -13.83 -19.72 11.78
N ALA A 274 -12.79 -20.57 11.60
CA ALA A 274 -11.40 -20.17 11.61
C ALA A 274 -11.09 -19.20 10.44
N MET A 275 -11.61 -19.49 9.25
CA MET A 275 -11.45 -18.61 8.08
C MET A 275 -12.14 -17.25 8.27
N ALA A 276 -13.35 -17.23 8.86
CA ALA A 276 -14.05 -15.99 9.17
C ALA A 276 -13.25 -15.12 10.16
N ALA A 277 -12.79 -15.74 11.25
CA ALA A 277 -11.93 -15.04 12.21
C ALA A 277 -10.61 -14.57 11.59
N HIS A 278 -9.98 -15.35 10.71
CA HIS A 278 -8.78 -14.97 9.97
C HIS A 278 -9.00 -13.73 9.10
N GLN A 279 -10.13 -13.68 8.38
CA GLN A 279 -10.43 -12.54 7.49
C GLN A 279 -10.58 -11.23 8.25
N VAL A 280 -11.29 -11.24 9.38
CA VAL A 280 -11.42 -10.06 10.25
C VAL A 280 -10.05 -9.67 10.82
N GLY A 281 -9.25 -10.64 11.27
CA GLY A 281 -7.88 -10.39 11.72
C GLY A 281 -7.01 -9.73 10.65
N MET A 282 -7.10 -10.16 9.39
CA MET A 282 -6.40 -9.55 8.27
C MET A 282 -6.83 -8.11 8.02
N ASN A 283 -8.13 -7.79 8.14
CA ASN A 283 -8.63 -6.43 8.01
C ASN A 283 -8.09 -5.52 9.13
N ILE A 284 -8.11 -5.98 10.38
CA ILE A 284 -7.57 -5.24 11.54
C ILE A 284 -6.06 -5.03 11.39
N MET A 285 -5.32 -6.05 10.96
CA MET A 285 -3.89 -5.94 10.67
C MET A 285 -3.62 -4.94 9.54
N GLY A 286 -4.49 -4.87 8.52
CA GLY A 286 -4.41 -3.91 7.42
C GLY A 286 -4.55 -2.46 7.88
N LEU A 287 -5.46 -2.18 8.83
CA LEU A 287 -5.60 -0.86 9.46
C LEU A 287 -4.31 -0.45 10.21
N SER A 288 -3.70 -1.40 10.92
CA SER A 288 -2.42 -1.14 11.60
C SER A 288 -1.28 -0.89 10.62
N PHE A 289 -1.26 -1.64 9.52
CA PHE A 289 -0.28 -1.49 8.46
C PHE A 289 -0.29 -0.08 7.86
N SER A 290 -1.46 0.55 7.80
CA SER A 290 -1.60 1.90 7.22
C SER A 290 -0.75 2.96 7.93
N PHE A 291 -0.58 2.86 9.25
CA PHE A 291 0.33 3.75 10.00
C PHE A 291 1.80 3.50 9.63
N GLY A 292 2.17 2.23 9.47
CA GLY A 292 3.50 1.83 9.01
C GLY A 292 3.78 2.31 7.59
N ASP A 293 2.80 2.22 6.70
CA ASP A 293 2.91 2.63 5.30
C ASP A 293 3.11 4.15 5.17
N GLY A 294 2.38 4.96 5.94
CA GLY A 294 2.60 6.40 5.99
C GLY A 294 4.00 6.78 6.48
N LEU A 295 4.51 6.09 7.50
CA LEU A 295 5.88 6.29 7.99
C LEU A 295 6.93 5.76 7.00
N GLN A 296 6.64 4.67 6.28
CA GLN A 296 7.47 4.18 5.19
C GLN A 296 7.62 5.24 4.08
N ALA A 297 6.51 5.82 3.63
CA ALA A 297 6.53 6.88 2.62
C ALA A 297 7.33 8.10 3.07
N THR A 298 7.20 8.48 4.35
CA THR A 298 7.98 9.53 4.97
C THR A 298 9.47 9.20 5.01
N ALA A 299 9.82 7.97 5.38
CA ALA A 299 11.20 7.51 5.39
C ALA A 299 11.83 7.52 3.97
N VAL A 300 11.09 7.08 2.94
CA VAL A 300 11.54 7.16 1.54
C VAL A 300 11.89 8.60 1.16
N ALA A 301 11.02 9.56 1.48
CA ALA A 301 11.22 10.97 1.13
C ALA A 301 12.42 11.59 1.87
N LEU A 302 12.50 11.40 3.19
CA LEU A 302 13.54 12.02 4.03
C LEU A 302 14.93 11.39 3.79
N ILE A 303 15.00 10.08 3.62
CA ILE A 303 16.25 9.36 3.32
C ILE A 303 16.74 9.75 1.93
N GLY A 304 15.87 9.71 0.91
CA GLY A 304 16.21 10.11 -0.44
C GLY A 304 16.75 11.54 -0.50
N TYR A 305 16.05 12.48 0.14
CA TYR A 305 16.46 13.86 0.26
C TYR A 305 17.83 14.01 0.94
N SER A 306 18.03 13.38 2.09
CA SER A 306 19.27 13.53 2.86
C SER A 306 20.49 12.94 2.14
N LEU A 307 20.30 11.82 1.45
CA LEU A 307 21.37 11.23 0.63
C LEU A 307 21.63 12.07 -0.63
N GLY A 308 20.61 12.70 -1.22
CA GLY A 308 20.79 13.66 -2.30
C GLY A 308 21.60 14.88 -1.88
N ALA A 309 21.37 15.36 -0.65
CA ALA A 309 22.13 16.45 -0.04
C ALA A 309 23.53 16.03 0.46
N ASN A 310 24.03 14.83 0.09
CA ASN A 310 25.31 14.27 0.55
C ASN A 310 25.46 14.21 2.09
N ASN A 311 24.35 14.03 2.82
CA ASN A 311 24.37 13.94 4.27
C ASN A 311 23.83 12.59 4.77
N PRO A 312 24.65 11.53 4.75
CA PRO A 312 24.24 10.19 5.17
C PRO A 312 23.94 10.07 6.67
N GLU A 313 24.59 10.90 7.51
CA GLU A 313 24.28 10.91 8.95
C GLU A 313 22.89 11.47 9.23
N LEU A 314 22.47 12.51 8.52
CA LEU A 314 21.11 13.03 8.58
C LEU A 314 20.08 12.00 8.09
N ALA A 315 20.40 11.25 7.03
CA ALA A 315 19.57 10.15 6.56
C ALA A 315 19.36 9.09 7.65
N LYS A 316 20.44 8.68 8.31
CA LYS A 316 20.38 7.71 9.42
C LYS A 316 19.58 8.24 10.60
N LYS A 317 19.71 9.53 10.90
CA LYS A 317 18.97 10.21 11.96
C LYS A 317 17.46 10.22 11.67
N TYR A 318 17.04 10.61 10.48
CA TYR A 318 15.62 10.57 10.08
C TYR A 318 15.03 9.16 10.09
N GLY A 319 15.76 8.15 9.61
CA GLY A 319 15.32 6.75 9.71
C GLY A 319 15.12 6.31 11.16
N SER A 320 15.99 6.74 12.08
CA SER A 320 15.85 6.45 13.51
C SER A 320 14.66 7.18 14.15
N ILE A 321 14.40 8.43 13.75
CA ILE A 321 13.22 9.20 14.22
C ILE A 321 11.92 8.55 13.73
N CYS A 322 11.82 8.18 12.45
CA CYS A 322 10.64 7.48 11.92
C CYS A 322 10.38 6.18 12.69
N ARG A 323 11.45 5.42 13.00
CA ARG A 323 11.34 4.18 13.77
C ARG A 323 10.88 4.44 15.20
N PHE A 324 11.36 5.50 15.84
CA PHE A 324 10.93 5.87 17.21
C PHE A 324 9.44 6.22 17.23
N ILE A 325 8.99 7.07 16.31
CA ILE A 325 7.56 7.44 16.17
C ILE A 325 6.71 6.19 15.92
N GLY A 326 7.13 5.33 14.96
CA GLY A 326 6.45 4.09 14.65
C GLY A 326 6.42 3.11 15.84
N GLY A 327 7.49 3.06 16.62
CA GLY A 327 7.56 2.27 17.86
C GLY A 327 6.52 2.72 18.89
N CYS A 328 6.39 4.03 19.13
CA CYS A 328 5.37 4.57 20.04
C CYS A 328 3.96 4.21 19.56
N ILE A 329 3.67 4.40 18.26
CA ILE A 329 2.36 4.07 17.68
C ILE A 329 2.08 2.56 17.80
N SER A 330 3.06 1.71 17.51
CA SER A 330 2.89 0.26 17.56
C SER A 330 2.61 -0.26 18.96
N VAL A 331 3.23 0.31 19.98
CA VAL A 331 2.97 -0.04 21.39
C VAL A 331 1.54 0.35 21.79
N VAL A 332 1.09 1.55 21.41
CA VAL A 332 -0.29 2.00 21.68
C VAL A 332 -1.29 1.07 20.99
N LEU A 333 -1.10 0.75 19.70
CA LEU A 333 -1.99 -0.16 18.96
C LEU A 333 -1.97 -1.57 19.56
N ALA A 334 -0.80 -2.09 19.94
CA ALA A 334 -0.70 -3.39 20.59
C ALA A 334 -1.48 -3.43 21.92
N GLY A 335 -1.37 -2.37 22.74
CA GLY A 335 -2.16 -2.23 23.96
C GLY A 335 -3.67 -2.21 23.71
N LEU A 336 -4.12 -1.44 22.71
CA LEU A 336 -5.53 -1.39 22.30
C LEU A 336 -6.05 -2.76 21.84
N TYR A 337 -5.25 -3.54 21.12
CA TYR A 337 -5.63 -4.86 20.64
C TYR A 337 -5.67 -5.93 21.73
N LEU A 338 -4.75 -5.84 22.70
CA LEU A 338 -4.77 -6.74 23.87
C LEU A 338 -6.01 -6.51 24.76
N VAL A 339 -6.42 -5.25 24.94
CA VAL A 339 -7.56 -4.90 25.80
C VAL A 339 -8.89 -4.99 25.01
N GLY A 340 -8.92 -4.50 23.77
CA GLY A 340 -10.12 -4.36 22.97
C GLY A 340 -10.41 -5.53 22.02
N GLY A 341 -9.57 -6.57 21.99
CA GLY A 341 -9.68 -7.66 21.00
C GLY A 341 -11.04 -8.36 20.99
N GLY A 342 -11.58 -8.68 22.17
CA GLY A 342 -12.89 -9.31 22.28
C GLY A 342 -14.04 -8.39 21.82
N TRP A 343 -13.98 -7.12 22.18
CA TRP A 343 -14.97 -6.12 21.73
C TRP A 343 -14.91 -5.92 20.21
N LEU A 344 -13.72 -5.85 19.62
CA LEU A 344 -13.56 -5.71 18.18
C LEU A 344 -14.14 -6.89 17.41
N TYR A 345 -13.90 -8.13 17.84
CA TYR A 345 -14.47 -9.30 17.19
C TYR A 345 -15.98 -9.42 17.43
N GLY A 346 -16.47 -9.04 18.62
CA GLY A 346 -17.91 -9.00 18.95
C GLY A 346 -18.71 -7.99 18.12
N MET A 347 -18.05 -7.00 17.48
CA MET A 347 -18.71 -6.13 16.50
C MET A 347 -19.01 -6.83 15.15
N PHE A 348 -18.28 -7.91 14.83
CA PHE A 348 -18.43 -8.63 13.56
C PHE A 348 -19.21 -9.93 13.72
N PHE A 349 -19.18 -10.55 14.89
CA PHE A 349 -19.75 -11.87 15.13
C PHE A 349 -20.51 -11.93 16.45
N GLU A 350 -21.73 -12.50 16.42
CA GLU A 350 -22.51 -12.83 17.61
C GLU A 350 -22.12 -14.19 18.18
N GLU A 351 -21.51 -15.08 17.37
CA GLU A 351 -21.13 -16.43 17.76
C GLU A 351 -19.86 -16.40 18.62
N GLN A 352 -19.99 -16.78 19.90
CA GLN A 352 -18.93 -16.73 20.89
C GLN A 352 -17.71 -17.57 20.49
N ALA A 353 -17.90 -18.69 19.81
CA ALA A 353 -16.81 -19.54 19.35
C ALA A 353 -15.87 -18.81 18.37
N ILE A 354 -16.42 -17.99 17.46
CA ILE A 354 -15.63 -17.19 16.53
C ILE A 354 -14.92 -16.05 17.27
N VAL A 355 -15.59 -15.43 18.24
CA VAL A 355 -15.00 -14.36 19.08
C VAL A 355 -13.82 -14.88 19.88
N ASP A 356 -13.91 -16.08 20.46
CA ASP A 356 -12.84 -16.71 21.24
C ASP A 356 -11.61 -17.03 20.37
N ILE A 357 -11.83 -17.53 19.16
CA ILE A 357 -10.76 -17.69 18.14
C ILE A 357 -10.14 -16.33 17.83
N GLY A 358 -10.98 -15.31 17.64
CA GLY A 358 -10.58 -13.93 17.35
C GLY A 358 -9.73 -13.31 18.45
N ILE A 359 -10.05 -13.53 19.72
CA ILE A 359 -9.25 -13.04 20.86
C ILE A 359 -7.84 -13.68 20.82
N GLY A 360 -7.73 -14.96 20.49
CA GLY A 360 -6.46 -15.62 20.28
C GLY A 360 -5.63 -14.98 19.17
N ILE A 361 -6.27 -14.71 18.03
CA ILE A 361 -5.66 -14.02 16.88
C ILE A 361 -5.21 -12.61 17.28
N MET A 362 -6.03 -11.84 18.02
CA MET A 362 -5.69 -10.47 18.44
C MET A 362 -4.46 -10.38 19.33
N ARG A 363 -4.24 -11.36 20.20
CA ARG A 363 -3.02 -11.45 20.99
C ARG A 363 -1.77 -11.59 20.11
N VAL A 364 -1.87 -12.39 19.05
CA VAL A 364 -0.78 -12.54 18.09
C VAL A 364 -0.63 -11.27 17.23
N ILE A 365 -1.73 -10.65 16.80
CA ILE A 365 -1.70 -9.37 16.05
C ILE A 365 -1.04 -8.27 16.88
N ALA A 366 -1.27 -8.21 18.19
CA ALA A 366 -0.61 -7.23 19.07
C ALA A 366 0.93 -7.36 19.01
N LEU A 367 1.46 -8.59 18.95
CA LEU A 367 2.88 -8.82 18.72
C LEU A 367 3.30 -8.44 17.30
N ILE A 368 2.50 -8.84 16.30
CA ILE A 368 2.77 -8.59 14.88
C ILE A 368 2.90 -7.09 14.61
N VAL A 369 2.01 -6.25 15.15
CA VAL A 369 1.97 -4.80 14.89
C VAL A 369 3.28 -4.11 15.29
N VAL A 370 3.88 -4.51 16.41
CA VAL A 370 5.17 -3.96 16.86
C VAL A 370 6.29 -4.31 15.88
N LEU A 371 6.30 -5.55 15.38
CA LEU A 371 7.26 -6.01 14.39
C LEU A 371 7.00 -5.37 13.03
N GLN A 372 5.73 -5.33 12.61
CA GLN A 372 5.28 -4.87 11.29
C GLN A 372 5.61 -3.40 11.05
N ILE A 373 5.22 -2.50 11.95
CA ILE A 373 5.48 -1.07 11.78
C ILE A 373 6.99 -0.81 11.73
N SER A 374 7.75 -1.46 12.61
CA SER A 374 9.21 -1.31 12.64
C SER A 374 9.89 -1.81 11.36
N GLN A 375 9.50 -2.99 10.85
CA GLN A 375 10.12 -3.55 9.64
C GLN A 375 9.75 -2.75 8.39
N VAL A 376 8.48 -2.29 8.28
CA VAL A 376 8.01 -1.49 7.14
C VAL A 376 8.80 -0.17 7.04
N ILE A 377 9.11 0.47 8.15
CA ILE A 377 9.93 1.69 8.19
C ILE A 377 11.36 1.40 7.72
N TYR A 378 12.00 0.31 8.16
CA TYR A 378 13.33 -0.06 7.67
C TYR A 378 13.34 -0.32 6.16
N MET A 379 12.31 -1.03 5.65
CA MET A 379 12.17 -1.23 4.20
C MET A 379 12.00 0.10 3.46
N GLY A 380 11.24 1.04 4.02
CA GLY A 380 11.12 2.40 3.49
C GLY A 380 12.45 3.14 3.44
N CYS A 381 13.24 3.07 4.51
CA CYS A 381 14.57 3.68 4.54
C CYS A 381 15.49 3.14 3.43
N LEU A 382 15.51 1.82 3.24
CA LEU A 382 16.31 1.17 2.20
C LEU A 382 15.82 1.49 0.79
N ARG A 383 14.49 1.51 0.57
CA ARG A 383 13.88 1.90 -0.72
C ARG A 383 14.17 3.37 -1.07
N GLY A 384 14.11 4.27 -0.08
CA GLY A 384 14.46 5.68 -0.26
C GLY A 384 15.94 5.90 -0.61
N ALA A 385 16.81 5.00 -0.19
CA ALA A 385 18.23 4.98 -0.58
C ALA A 385 18.46 4.35 -1.96
N GLY A 386 17.46 3.69 -2.57
CA GLY A 386 17.59 2.93 -3.82
C GLY A 386 18.00 1.46 -3.64
N ASP A 387 18.04 0.94 -2.40
CA ASP A 387 18.39 -0.47 -2.10
C ASP A 387 17.16 -1.39 -2.28
N THR A 388 16.47 -1.22 -3.41
CA THR A 388 15.18 -1.89 -3.70
C THR A 388 15.35 -3.38 -3.97
N LEU A 389 16.48 -3.80 -4.55
CA LEU A 389 16.74 -5.22 -4.79
C LEU A 389 16.86 -5.98 -3.46
N TYR A 390 17.58 -5.42 -2.48
CA TYR A 390 17.71 -6.04 -1.17
C TYR A 390 16.35 -6.15 -0.48
N THR A 391 15.54 -5.08 -0.49
CA THR A 391 14.21 -5.12 0.12
C THR A 391 13.30 -6.12 -0.57
N ALA A 392 13.35 -6.24 -1.90
CA ALA A 392 12.57 -7.20 -2.66
C ALA A 392 12.95 -8.66 -2.31
N ILE A 393 14.25 -8.97 -2.26
CA ILE A 393 14.73 -10.31 -1.88
C ILE A 393 14.29 -10.66 -0.46
N VAL A 394 14.50 -9.76 0.50
CA VAL A 394 14.12 -9.98 1.89
C VAL A 394 12.60 -10.17 2.02
N SER A 395 11.79 -9.31 1.41
CA SER A 395 10.33 -9.42 1.46
C SER A 395 9.83 -10.70 0.81
N THR A 396 10.39 -11.08 -0.34
CA THR A 396 10.00 -12.32 -1.05
C THR A 396 10.33 -13.55 -0.21
N ILE A 397 11.56 -13.68 0.28
CA ILE A 397 11.94 -14.83 1.11
C ILE A 397 11.09 -14.90 2.38
N SER A 398 10.88 -13.77 3.04
CA SER A 398 10.13 -13.72 4.29
C SER A 398 8.65 -14.07 4.09
N VAL A 399 7.98 -13.50 3.08
CA VAL A 399 6.54 -13.72 2.87
C VAL A 399 6.27 -15.05 2.19
N THR A 400 7.07 -15.41 1.17
CA THR A 400 6.79 -16.64 0.41
C THR A 400 7.32 -17.89 1.12
N ILE A 401 8.51 -17.83 1.74
CA ILE A 401 9.13 -19.00 2.36
C ILE A 401 8.87 -19.01 3.87
N MET A 402 9.33 -18.00 4.62
CA MET A 402 9.28 -18.02 6.08
C MET A 402 7.85 -18.03 6.62
N ARG A 403 6.95 -17.22 6.03
CA ARG A 403 5.54 -17.21 6.41
C ARG A 403 4.87 -18.54 6.10
N THR A 404 5.02 -19.06 4.88
CA THR A 404 4.36 -20.30 4.45
C THR A 404 4.89 -21.49 5.24
N ALA A 405 6.21 -21.66 5.35
CA ALA A 405 6.83 -22.73 6.11
C ALA A 405 6.52 -22.64 7.62
N GLY A 406 6.58 -21.41 8.18
CA GLY A 406 6.21 -21.18 9.58
C GLY A 406 4.74 -21.49 9.86
N SER A 407 3.83 -21.02 8.97
CA SER A 407 2.40 -21.32 9.09
C SER A 407 2.14 -22.82 9.02
N PHE A 408 2.78 -23.52 8.08
CA PHE A 408 2.66 -24.97 7.97
C PHE A 408 3.18 -25.68 9.22
N PHE A 409 4.37 -25.31 9.68
CA PHE A 409 4.98 -25.93 10.85
C PHE A 409 4.14 -25.74 12.12
N PHE A 410 3.77 -24.51 12.45
CA PHE A 410 3.00 -24.25 13.67
C PHE A 410 1.55 -24.74 13.57
N CYS A 411 0.93 -24.69 12.39
CA CYS A 411 -0.45 -25.14 12.22
C CYS A 411 -0.58 -26.65 12.25
N TYR A 412 0.23 -27.38 11.47
CA TYR A 412 0.06 -28.80 11.23
C TYR A 412 1.02 -29.68 12.05
N VAL A 413 2.29 -29.28 12.25
CA VAL A 413 3.26 -30.06 13.02
C VAL A 413 3.08 -29.83 14.51
N MET A 414 2.91 -28.57 14.94
CA MET A 414 2.68 -28.23 16.34
C MET A 414 1.20 -28.32 16.75
N ASN A 415 0.29 -28.54 15.80
CA ASN A 415 -1.16 -28.61 16.00
C ASN A 415 -1.79 -27.38 16.68
N TRP A 416 -1.27 -26.18 16.39
CA TRP A 416 -1.82 -24.92 16.92
C TRP A 416 -2.98 -24.35 16.09
N GLY A 417 -3.40 -25.05 15.03
CA GLY A 417 -4.51 -24.65 14.16
C GLY A 417 -4.31 -23.23 13.60
N ILE A 418 -5.38 -22.42 13.65
CA ILE A 418 -5.36 -21.05 13.07
C ILE A 418 -4.33 -20.14 13.74
N ILE A 419 -4.07 -20.29 15.03
CA ILE A 419 -3.03 -19.52 15.74
C ILE A 419 -1.64 -19.83 15.18
N GLY A 420 -1.39 -21.09 14.79
CA GLY A 420 -0.15 -21.50 14.12
C GLY A 420 0.07 -20.77 12.79
N ILE A 421 -0.99 -20.51 12.02
CA ILE A 421 -0.90 -19.74 10.78
C ILE A 421 -0.46 -18.30 11.09
N TRP A 422 -1.01 -17.67 12.13
CA TRP A 422 -0.62 -16.32 12.55
C TRP A 422 0.80 -16.26 13.11
N MET A 423 1.30 -17.36 13.72
CA MET A 423 2.72 -17.46 14.12
C MET A 423 3.66 -17.49 12.90
N GLY A 424 3.22 -18.05 11.77
CA GLY A 424 3.94 -17.90 10.49
C GLY A 424 4.03 -16.44 10.04
N VAL A 425 2.98 -15.64 10.27
CA VAL A 425 3.03 -14.18 10.01
C VAL A 425 4.03 -13.50 10.95
N VAL A 426 4.11 -13.90 12.24
CA VAL A 426 5.14 -13.40 13.17
C VAL A 426 6.54 -13.70 12.63
N ALA A 427 6.80 -14.92 12.16
CA ALA A 427 8.10 -15.32 11.61
C ALA A 427 8.49 -14.47 10.39
N ASP A 428 7.55 -14.19 9.50
CA ASP A 428 7.73 -13.28 8.37
C ASP A 428 8.10 -11.85 8.83
N GLN A 429 7.30 -11.25 9.72
CA GLN A 429 7.56 -9.89 10.19
C GLN A 429 8.91 -9.79 10.93
N LEU A 430 9.22 -10.78 11.75
CA LEU A 430 10.48 -10.85 12.49
C LEU A 430 11.69 -10.98 11.56
N SER A 431 11.62 -11.84 10.55
CA SER A 431 12.72 -12.02 9.59
C SER A 431 13.00 -10.74 8.81
N ARG A 432 11.97 -10.05 8.33
CA ARG A 432 12.12 -8.73 7.66
C ARG A 432 12.68 -7.67 8.60
N LEU A 433 12.23 -7.65 9.85
CA LEU A 433 12.74 -6.72 10.86
C LEU A 433 14.23 -6.94 11.12
N ILE A 434 14.65 -8.19 11.34
CA ILE A 434 16.04 -8.54 11.59
C ILE A 434 16.91 -8.16 10.39
N LEU A 435 16.58 -8.66 9.21
CA LEU A 435 17.36 -8.43 7.99
C LEU A 435 17.40 -6.95 7.60
N GLY A 436 16.26 -6.25 7.67
CA GLY A 436 16.18 -4.82 7.41
C GLY A 436 16.99 -3.98 8.39
N SER A 437 16.90 -4.29 9.71
CA SER A 437 17.64 -3.57 10.74
C SER A 437 19.16 -3.80 10.64
N VAL A 438 19.60 -5.01 10.34
CA VAL A 438 21.01 -5.34 10.13
C VAL A 438 21.56 -4.59 8.91
N ARG A 439 20.81 -4.58 7.80
CA ARG A 439 21.22 -3.85 6.59
C ARG A 439 21.30 -2.35 6.85
N PHE A 440 20.30 -1.79 7.55
CA PHE A 440 20.29 -0.38 7.92
C PHE A 440 21.47 0.00 8.82
N LYS A 441 21.75 -0.80 9.86
CA LYS A 441 22.90 -0.57 10.77
C LYS A 441 24.24 -0.65 10.07
N LYS A 442 24.45 -1.60 9.13
CA LYS A 442 25.69 -1.76 8.36
C LYS A 442 26.00 -0.60 7.43
N GLY A 443 25.04 0.27 7.13
CA GLY A 443 25.25 1.50 6.35
C GLY A 443 25.60 1.32 4.87
N LYS A 444 25.61 0.11 4.31
CA LYS A 444 25.94 -0.14 2.89
C LYS A 444 25.01 0.60 1.92
N TRP A 445 23.75 0.83 2.32
CA TRP A 445 22.74 1.56 1.56
C TRP A 445 23.09 3.04 1.34
N MET A 446 23.92 3.65 2.21
CA MET A 446 24.31 5.06 2.10
C MET A 446 25.19 5.36 0.88
N LYS A 447 25.84 4.33 0.32
CA LYS A 447 26.76 4.43 -0.84
C LYS A 447 26.08 4.17 -2.18
N ILE A 448 24.78 3.86 -2.21
CA ILE A 448 24.05 3.54 -3.43
C ILE A 448 23.76 4.82 -4.21
N LYS A 449 24.08 4.81 -5.51
CA LYS A 449 23.79 5.89 -6.46
C LYS A 449 22.62 5.50 -7.35
N ILE A 450 21.60 6.36 -7.41
CA ILE A 450 20.40 6.19 -8.24
C ILE A 450 20.14 7.43 -9.08
#